data_cc68c3e929218294c9106ed49410813c
#
_entry.id   cc68c3e929218294c9106ed49410813c
#
_cell.length_a   1.000
_cell.length_b   1.000
_cell.length_c   1.000
_cell.angle_alpha   90.00
_cell.angle_beta   90.00
_cell.angle_gamma   90.00
#
_symmetry.space_group_name_H-M   'P 1'
#
loop_
_entity.id
_entity.type
_entity.pdbx_description
1 polymer ?
#
loop_
_entity_poly.entity_id
_entity_poly.type
_entity_poly.pdbx_seq_one_letter_code
_entity_poly.pdbx_strand_id
1 'polypeptide(L)'
;MSNQSDKSRPAADQLMAKYGSEAFQHAPSMTRSRLEERLAQGDALDQHFIKTFVDFAAGMERRRVLDKRTRWLVQIGQFTATRSSGHLEDTLRAAIAGGVPVREALESILLCQIYAGDTAVAPAVDVFTRVARDLGVLAELRKDQLPLDGHDRERSLEAERKSWKPDEENHPAREALMQKYGWLGVSTGIKYRGAHHLNLLAHREALDSEWAGLWLKFTYQNMYSRWVLDDKTRVICTVGDTFAVGDFVQAHDHIIEALHLGIAPREIMEVVFLIGPYFGSPKMAASLKVLEGILGKQGRVAEIGNPPPVK
;
A
#
# COMPACT_ATOMS: atom_id res chain seq x y z
N MET A 1 -34.58 27.14 -9.77
CA MET A 1 -33.31 27.70 -9.25
C MET A 1 -32.23 27.35 -10.26
N SER A 2 -31.91 28.33 -11.10
CA SER A 2 -31.11 28.18 -12.31
C SER A 2 -29.60 28.22 -12.04
N ASN A 3 -28.90 27.29 -12.60
CA ASN A 3 -27.49 27.22 -12.98
C ASN A 3 -26.69 28.55 -12.92
N GLN A 4 -26.21 28.95 -11.74
CA GLN A 4 -25.23 30.04 -11.60
C GLN A 4 -23.81 29.54 -11.28
N SER A 5 -23.54 28.22 -11.31
CA SER A 5 -22.25 27.65 -10.89
C SER A 5 -21.18 27.50 -11.98
N ASP A 6 -21.46 27.89 -13.24
CA ASP A 6 -20.60 27.45 -14.36
C ASP A 6 -19.83 28.57 -15.09
N LYS A 7 -19.81 29.80 -14.60
CA LYS A 7 -19.15 30.91 -15.31
C LYS A 7 -17.83 31.42 -14.73
N SER A 8 -17.29 30.82 -13.67
CA SER A 8 -16.05 31.29 -13.01
C SER A 8 -14.91 30.27 -12.91
N ARG A 9 -15.06 29.06 -13.47
CA ARG A 9 -13.94 28.12 -13.49
C ARG A 9 -12.98 28.47 -14.64
N PRO A 10 -11.70 28.79 -14.37
CA PRO A 10 -10.70 28.88 -15.43
C PRO A 10 -10.73 27.60 -16.23
N ALA A 11 -10.66 27.69 -17.56
CA ALA A 11 -10.56 26.50 -18.39
C ALA A 11 -9.33 25.67 -17.97
N ALA A 12 -9.41 24.36 -18.05
CA ALA A 12 -8.33 23.44 -17.69
C ALA A 12 -6.99 23.85 -18.33
N ASP A 13 -7.03 24.34 -19.58
CA ASP A 13 -5.84 24.81 -20.30
C ASP A 13 -5.20 26.05 -19.66
N GLN A 14 -5.97 26.95 -19.04
CA GLN A 14 -5.45 28.10 -18.33
C GLN A 14 -4.76 27.69 -17.02
N LEU A 15 -5.33 26.74 -16.27
CA LEU A 15 -4.72 26.18 -15.08
C LEU A 15 -3.45 25.40 -15.43
N MET A 16 -3.45 24.63 -16.52
CA MET A 16 -2.26 23.93 -17.01
C MET A 16 -1.14 24.89 -17.43
N ALA A 17 -1.50 25.99 -18.11
CA ALA A 17 -0.52 27.02 -18.48
C ALA A 17 0.06 27.72 -17.23
N LYS A 18 -0.78 27.97 -16.21
CA LYS A 18 -0.38 28.68 -15.00
C LYS A 18 0.49 27.83 -14.04
N TYR A 19 0.12 26.57 -13.84
CA TYR A 19 0.75 25.67 -12.85
C TYR A 19 1.69 24.64 -13.45
N GLY A 20 1.79 24.59 -14.78
CA GLY A 20 2.64 23.67 -15.53
C GLY A 20 1.95 22.33 -15.85
N SER A 21 2.21 21.83 -17.05
CA SER A 21 1.66 20.55 -17.53
C SER A 21 2.11 19.34 -16.70
N GLU A 22 3.29 19.43 -16.07
CA GLU A 22 3.84 18.34 -15.25
C GLU A 22 2.96 18.02 -14.03
N ALA A 23 2.37 19.03 -13.38
CA ALA A 23 1.45 18.84 -12.26
C ALA A 23 0.24 17.98 -12.64
N PHE A 24 -0.25 18.15 -13.88
CA PHE A 24 -1.38 17.40 -14.41
C PHE A 24 -1.01 15.99 -14.90
N GLN A 25 0.24 15.80 -15.31
CA GLN A 25 0.74 14.50 -15.77
C GLN A 25 1.13 13.58 -14.62
N HIS A 26 1.50 14.15 -13.47
CA HIS A 26 2.11 13.43 -12.36
C HIS A 26 1.28 13.41 -11.08
N ALA A 27 -0.01 13.77 -11.10
CA ALA A 27 -0.94 13.56 -9.99
C ALA A 27 -1.73 12.24 -10.18
N PRO A 28 -1.11 11.06 -9.98
CA PRO A 28 -1.75 9.78 -10.26
C PRO A 28 -2.92 9.50 -9.31
N SER A 29 -2.93 10.08 -8.12
CA SER A 29 -3.94 9.87 -7.08
C SER A 29 -5.25 10.64 -7.29
N MET A 30 -5.36 11.44 -8.37
CA MET A 30 -6.58 12.21 -8.65
C MET A 30 -7.02 12.03 -10.09
N THR A 31 -8.32 12.00 -10.32
CA THR A 31 -8.87 12.21 -11.65
C THR A 31 -8.53 13.63 -12.11
N ARG A 32 -8.37 13.81 -13.42
CA ARG A 32 -8.06 15.12 -14.00
C ARG A 32 -9.07 16.19 -13.57
N SER A 33 -10.36 15.88 -13.62
CA SER A 33 -11.43 16.81 -13.23
C SER A 33 -11.33 17.24 -11.76
N ARG A 34 -10.96 16.34 -10.87
CA ARG A 34 -10.81 16.64 -9.44
C ARG A 34 -9.58 17.50 -9.16
N LEU A 35 -8.49 17.25 -9.86
CA LEU A 35 -7.30 18.09 -9.78
C LEU A 35 -7.61 19.52 -10.26
N GLU A 36 -8.29 19.65 -11.41
CA GLU A 36 -8.72 20.95 -11.95
C GLU A 36 -9.61 21.70 -10.97
N GLU A 37 -10.56 21.02 -10.33
CA GLU A 37 -11.43 21.63 -9.30
C GLU A 37 -10.61 22.15 -8.11
N ARG A 38 -9.69 21.35 -7.57
CA ARG A 38 -8.83 21.74 -6.45
C ARG A 38 -7.91 22.91 -6.80
N LEU A 39 -7.34 22.88 -8.00
CA LEU A 39 -6.48 23.96 -8.48
C LEU A 39 -7.29 25.25 -8.65
N ALA A 40 -8.50 25.19 -9.21
CA ALA A 40 -9.37 26.35 -9.35
C ALA A 40 -9.79 26.94 -8.00
N GLN A 41 -10.13 26.08 -7.02
CA GLN A 41 -10.46 26.52 -5.67
C GLN A 41 -9.27 27.19 -4.98
N GLY A 42 -8.09 26.55 -5.06
CA GLY A 42 -6.87 27.09 -4.45
C GLY A 42 -6.38 28.35 -5.14
N ASP A 43 -6.50 28.43 -6.47
CA ASP A 43 -6.16 29.63 -7.26
C ASP A 43 -6.99 30.86 -6.83
N ALA A 44 -8.26 30.63 -6.51
CA ALA A 44 -9.14 31.68 -6.02
C ALA A 44 -8.85 32.14 -4.58
N LEU A 45 -8.18 31.30 -3.78
CA LEU A 45 -7.90 31.58 -2.38
C LEU A 45 -6.46 32.06 -2.15
N ASP A 46 -5.46 31.29 -2.65
CA ASP A 46 -4.03 31.58 -2.50
C ASP A 46 -3.22 30.93 -3.62
N GLN A 47 -2.88 31.71 -4.63
CA GLN A 47 -2.15 31.25 -5.80
C GLN A 47 -0.70 30.80 -5.47
N HIS A 48 -0.05 31.47 -4.50
CA HIS A 48 1.31 31.13 -4.09
C HIS A 48 1.32 29.76 -3.40
N PHE A 49 0.40 29.52 -2.46
CA PHE A 49 0.27 28.24 -1.79
C PHE A 49 0.02 27.12 -2.78
N ILE A 50 -0.93 27.30 -3.70
CA ILE A 50 -1.26 26.27 -4.69
C ILE A 50 -0.07 25.96 -5.59
N LYS A 51 0.65 26.97 -6.07
CA LYS A 51 1.84 26.72 -6.87
C LYS A 51 2.91 25.93 -6.11
N THR A 52 3.17 26.32 -4.88
CA THR A 52 4.15 25.65 -4.01
C THR A 52 3.75 24.19 -3.75
N PHE A 53 2.48 23.94 -3.46
CA PHE A 53 1.96 22.58 -3.25
C PHE A 53 2.06 21.72 -4.52
N VAL A 54 1.67 22.27 -5.67
CA VAL A 54 1.72 21.56 -6.95
C VAL A 54 3.15 21.21 -7.32
N ASP A 55 4.09 22.15 -7.19
CA ASP A 55 5.51 21.91 -7.47
C ASP A 55 6.09 20.83 -6.56
N PHE A 56 5.73 20.84 -5.27
CA PHE A 56 6.14 19.81 -4.32
C PHE A 56 5.54 18.44 -4.67
N ALA A 57 4.24 18.35 -4.87
CA ALA A 57 3.56 17.11 -5.19
C ALA A 57 4.05 16.51 -6.50
N ALA A 58 4.15 17.32 -7.57
CA ALA A 58 4.70 16.90 -8.84
C ALA A 58 6.16 16.44 -8.73
N GLY A 59 6.96 17.11 -7.90
CA GLY A 59 8.34 16.71 -7.60
C GLY A 59 8.42 15.33 -6.94
N MET A 60 7.51 15.01 -6.03
CA MET A 60 7.45 13.69 -5.39
C MET A 60 6.95 12.61 -6.36
N GLU A 61 5.96 12.91 -7.17
CA GLU A 61 5.34 11.99 -8.12
C GLU A 61 6.20 11.68 -9.36
N ARG A 62 7.14 12.57 -9.72
CA ARG A 62 8.08 12.34 -10.84
C ARG A 62 9.06 11.20 -10.62
N ARG A 63 9.22 10.72 -9.40
CA ARG A 63 10.11 9.63 -9.06
C ARG A 63 9.50 8.31 -9.52
N ARG A 64 10.22 7.51 -10.34
CA ARG A 64 9.61 6.42 -11.13
C ARG A 64 10.36 5.09 -11.02
N VAL A 65 10.75 4.71 -9.82
CA VAL A 65 11.26 3.35 -9.59
C VAL A 65 10.08 2.40 -9.42
N LEU A 66 9.07 2.78 -8.63
CA LEU A 66 7.81 2.05 -8.57
C LEU A 66 6.97 2.35 -9.82
N ASP A 67 6.42 1.32 -10.43
CA ASP A 67 5.48 1.46 -11.52
C ASP A 67 4.17 2.14 -11.06
N LYS A 68 3.40 2.64 -12.01
CA LYS A 68 2.20 3.43 -11.75
C LYS A 68 1.12 2.61 -11.03
N ARG A 69 0.95 1.32 -11.40
CA ARG A 69 0.01 0.40 -10.74
C ARG A 69 0.34 0.24 -9.26
N THR A 70 1.59 -0.07 -8.95
CA THR A 70 2.06 -0.25 -7.56
C THR A 70 1.86 1.01 -6.74
N ARG A 71 2.17 2.20 -7.29
CA ARG A 71 1.93 3.46 -6.58
C ARG A 71 0.46 3.72 -6.27
N TRP A 72 -0.45 3.44 -7.21
CA TRP A 72 -1.89 3.53 -6.95
C TRP A 72 -2.34 2.58 -5.85
N LEU A 73 -1.89 1.32 -5.87
CA LEU A 73 -2.24 0.35 -4.83
C LEU A 73 -1.73 0.78 -3.45
N VAL A 74 -0.50 1.30 -3.35
CA VAL A 74 0.03 1.88 -2.12
C VAL A 74 -0.85 3.04 -1.63
N GLN A 75 -1.23 3.96 -2.50
CA GLN A 75 -2.05 5.11 -2.12
C GLN A 75 -3.48 4.73 -1.73
N ILE A 76 -4.08 3.73 -2.40
CA ILE A 76 -5.38 3.16 -1.99
C ILE A 76 -5.30 2.64 -0.55
N GLY A 77 -4.26 1.88 -0.22
CA GLY A 77 -4.03 1.41 1.14
C GLY A 77 -3.82 2.56 2.13
N GLN A 78 -2.95 3.50 1.83
CA GLN A 78 -2.67 4.68 2.67
C GLN A 78 -3.94 5.50 2.99
N PHE A 79 -4.77 5.77 1.98
CA PHE A 79 -6.01 6.53 2.18
C PHE A 79 -7.10 5.71 2.88
N THR A 80 -7.12 4.39 2.70
CA THR A 80 -7.95 3.48 3.48
C THR A 80 -7.54 3.51 4.95
N ALA A 81 -6.28 3.24 5.24
CA ALA A 81 -5.75 3.17 6.60
C ALA A 81 -5.94 4.47 7.40
N THR A 82 -5.90 5.61 6.71
CA THR A 82 -6.10 6.94 7.30
C THR A 82 -7.54 7.45 7.22
N ARG A 83 -8.50 6.65 6.71
CA ARG A 83 -9.92 7.01 6.54
C ARG A 83 -10.13 8.25 5.67
N SER A 84 -9.24 8.48 4.70
CA SER A 84 -9.29 9.64 3.80
C SER A 84 -10.21 9.38 2.61
N SER A 85 -11.53 9.25 2.86
CA SER A 85 -12.52 8.78 1.88
C SER A 85 -12.54 9.55 0.56
N GLY A 86 -12.34 10.88 0.58
CA GLY A 86 -12.30 11.68 -0.64
C GLY A 86 -11.09 11.39 -1.51
N HIS A 87 -9.89 11.26 -0.91
CA HIS A 87 -8.68 10.86 -1.64
C HIS A 87 -8.76 9.41 -2.12
N LEU A 88 -9.34 8.52 -1.30
CA LEU A 88 -9.57 7.13 -1.69
C LEU A 88 -10.46 7.04 -2.92
N GLU A 89 -11.59 7.77 -2.97
CA GLU A 89 -12.48 7.80 -4.12
C GLU A 89 -11.78 8.28 -5.39
N ASP A 90 -11.06 9.41 -5.29
CA ASP A 90 -10.31 9.99 -6.40
C ASP A 90 -9.25 9.00 -6.93
N THR A 91 -8.52 8.34 -6.02
CA THR A 91 -7.47 7.37 -6.37
C THR A 91 -8.04 6.10 -7.00
N LEU A 92 -9.15 5.57 -6.46
CA LEU A 92 -9.83 4.40 -7.03
C LEU A 92 -10.30 4.66 -8.46
N ARG A 93 -10.92 5.82 -8.71
CA ARG A 93 -11.37 6.21 -10.06
C ARG A 93 -10.18 6.30 -11.03
N ALA A 94 -9.09 6.95 -10.62
CA ALA A 94 -7.88 7.09 -11.42
C ALA A 94 -7.20 5.74 -11.67
N ALA A 95 -7.08 4.89 -10.66
CA ALA A 95 -6.43 3.59 -10.74
C ALA A 95 -7.19 2.63 -11.68
N ILE A 96 -8.51 2.49 -11.50
CA ILE A 96 -9.35 1.61 -12.31
C ILE A 96 -9.38 2.11 -13.76
N ALA A 97 -9.58 3.41 -13.99
CA ALA A 97 -9.49 4.00 -15.32
C ALA A 97 -8.10 3.86 -15.97
N GLY A 98 -7.06 3.80 -15.16
CA GLY A 98 -5.67 3.58 -15.56
C GLY A 98 -5.28 2.11 -15.77
N GLY A 99 -6.24 1.17 -15.63
CA GLY A 99 -6.05 -0.25 -15.92
C GLY A 99 -5.63 -1.11 -14.71
N VAL A 100 -5.71 -0.58 -13.49
CA VAL A 100 -5.54 -1.42 -12.28
C VAL A 100 -6.71 -2.40 -12.19
N PRO A 101 -6.45 -3.72 -12.08
CA PRO A 101 -7.52 -4.70 -11.90
C PRO A 101 -8.37 -4.38 -10.67
N VAL A 102 -9.68 -4.43 -10.84
CA VAL A 102 -10.66 -4.05 -9.78
C VAL A 102 -10.45 -4.89 -8.51
N ARG A 103 -10.11 -6.18 -8.70
CA ARG A 103 -9.83 -7.10 -7.61
C ARG A 103 -8.60 -6.68 -6.79
N GLU A 104 -7.55 -6.20 -7.45
CA GLU A 104 -6.33 -5.73 -6.77
C GLU A 104 -6.56 -4.44 -6.00
N ALA A 105 -7.35 -3.51 -6.55
CA ALA A 105 -7.74 -2.30 -5.84
C ALA A 105 -8.55 -2.63 -4.57
N LEU A 106 -9.47 -3.59 -4.63
CA LEU A 106 -10.18 -4.09 -3.46
C LEU A 106 -9.22 -4.77 -2.47
N GLU A 107 -8.29 -5.58 -2.96
CA GLU A 107 -7.34 -6.29 -2.11
C GLU A 107 -6.46 -5.34 -1.31
N SER A 108 -6.04 -4.21 -1.90
CA SER A 108 -5.29 -3.17 -1.19
C SER A 108 -6.11 -2.55 -0.04
N ILE A 109 -7.43 -2.38 -0.22
CA ILE A 109 -8.33 -1.95 0.87
C ILE A 109 -8.42 -3.01 1.97
N LEU A 110 -8.66 -4.27 1.57
CA LEU A 110 -8.85 -5.37 2.53
C LEU A 110 -7.61 -5.67 3.36
N LEU A 111 -6.41 -5.47 2.77
CA LEU A 111 -5.13 -5.64 3.46
C LEU A 111 -5.02 -4.72 4.69
N CYS A 112 -5.61 -3.53 4.63
CA CYS A 112 -5.63 -2.58 5.75
C CYS A 112 -6.39 -3.12 6.98
N GLN A 113 -7.17 -4.21 6.85
CA GLN A 113 -7.83 -4.84 8.00
C GLN A 113 -6.83 -5.26 9.07
N ILE A 114 -5.62 -5.64 8.67
CA ILE A 114 -4.54 -6.09 9.58
C ILE A 114 -3.98 -4.90 10.39
N TYR A 115 -3.86 -3.71 9.76
CA TYR A 115 -3.09 -2.58 10.30
C TYR A 115 -3.95 -1.44 10.82
N ALA A 116 -5.14 -1.26 10.27
CA ALA A 116 -6.04 -0.15 10.61
C ALA A 116 -7.41 -0.63 11.12
N GLY A 117 -7.71 -1.92 10.96
CA GLY A 117 -8.93 -2.55 11.46
C GLY A 117 -10.20 -2.16 10.71
N ASP A 118 -11.31 -2.73 11.16
CA ASP A 118 -12.62 -2.59 10.50
C ASP A 118 -13.13 -1.15 10.44
N THR A 119 -12.79 -0.32 11.41
CA THR A 119 -13.16 1.11 11.42
C THR A 119 -12.57 1.91 10.27
N ALA A 120 -11.51 1.41 9.62
CA ALA A 120 -10.94 1.98 8.42
C ALA A 120 -11.45 1.26 7.15
N VAL A 121 -11.57 -0.05 7.20
CA VAL A 121 -11.90 -0.87 6.02
C VAL A 121 -13.39 -0.80 5.67
N ALA A 122 -14.31 -0.86 6.61
CA ALA A 122 -15.74 -0.85 6.30
C ALA A 122 -16.16 0.43 5.51
N PRO A 123 -15.82 1.67 5.94
CA PRO A 123 -16.12 2.84 5.13
C PRO A 123 -15.42 2.87 3.77
N ALA A 124 -14.21 2.30 3.68
CA ALA A 124 -13.48 2.22 2.42
C ALA A 124 -14.15 1.25 1.42
N VAL A 125 -14.71 0.13 1.90
CA VAL A 125 -15.50 -0.80 1.09
C VAL A 125 -16.78 -0.12 0.56
N ASP A 126 -17.41 0.77 1.33
CA ASP A 126 -18.56 1.53 0.85
C ASP A 126 -18.15 2.49 -0.28
N VAL A 127 -17.03 3.21 -0.12
CA VAL A 127 -16.47 4.08 -1.18
C VAL A 127 -16.16 3.25 -2.42
N PHE A 128 -15.45 2.14 -2.26
CA PHE A 128 -15.10 1.24 -3.36
C PHE A 128 -16.34 0.72 -4.10
N THR A 129 -17.37 0.27 -3.37
CA THR A 129 -18.61 -0.26 -3.96
C THR A 129 -19.33 0.80 -4.78
N ARG A 130 -19.38 2.05 -4.31
CA ARG A 130 -19.93 3.18 -5.06
C ARG A 130 -19.15 3.43 -6.35
N VAL A 131 -17.81 3.54 -6.26
CA VAL A 131 -16.93 3.75 -7.42
C VAL A 131 -17.05 2.61 -8.43
N ALA A 132 -17.03 1.35 -7.97
CA ALA A 132 -17.14 0.17 -8.84
C ALA A 132 -18.50 0.11 -9.55
N ARG A 133 -19.57 0.56 -8.89
CA ARG A 133 -20.91 0.68 -9.49
C ARG A 133 -20.94 1.77 -10.54
N ASP A 134 -20.43 2.96 -10.23
CA ASP A 134 -20.42 4.12 -11.12
C ASP A 134 -19.62 3.84 -12.41
N LEU A 135 -18.53 3.08 -12.29
CA LEU A 135 -17.67 2.67 -13.41
C LEU A 135 -18.18 1.41 -14.14
N GLY A 136 -19.25 0.79 -13.66
CA GLY A 136 -19.83 -0.42 -14.28
C GLY A 136 -19.03 -1.70 -14.10
N VAL A 137 -17.99 -1.71 -13.22
CA VAL A 137 -17.06 -2.84 -13.06
C VAL A 137 -17.41 -3.79 -11.91
N LEU A 138 -18.48 -3.52 -11.16
CA LEU A 138 -18.89 -4.35 -10.03
C LEU A 138 -19.21 -5.81 -10.42
N ALA A 139 -19.71 -6.02 -11.65
CA ALA A 139 -20.02 -7.36 -12.15
C ALA A 139 -18.77 -8.23 -12.36
N GLU A 140 -17.64 -7.62 -12.72
CA GLU A 140 -16.35 -8.32 -12.89
C GLU A 140 -15.89 -8.90 -11.55
N LEU A 141 -16.01 -8.09 -10.49
CA LEU A 141 -15.63 -8.50 -9.14
C LEU A 141 -16.40 -9.73 -8.66
N ARG A 142 -17.68 -9.85 -9.04
CA ARG A 142 -18.52 -10.99 -8.67
C ARG A 142 -18.15 -12.29 -9.40
N LYS A 143 -17.59 -12.18 -10.61
CA LYS A 143 -17.11 -13.34 -11.37
C LYS A 143 -15.82 -13.91 -10.80
N ASP A 144 -14.97 -13.08 -10.22
CA ASP A 144 -13.64 -13.41 -9.68
C ASP A 144 -13.63 -13.54 -8.16
N GLN A 145 -14.73 -14.01 -7.55
CA GLN A 145 -14.75 -14.23 -6.12
C GLN A 145 -13.78 -15.36 -5.73
N LEU A 146 -13.04 -15.12 -4.65
CA LEU A 146 -12.22 -16.17 -4.06
C LEU A 146 -13.14 -17.23 -3.42
N PRO A 147 -12.86 -18.52 -3.62
CA PRO A 147 -13.64 -19.60 -2.97
C PRO A 147 -13.58 -19.49 -1.45
N LEU A 148 -14.66 -19.87 -0.75
CA LEU A 148 -14.74 -19.83 0.71
C LEU A 148 -13.70 -20.74 1.38
N ASP A 149 -13.49 -21.91 0.82
CA ASP A 149 -12.52 -22.93 1.25
C ASP A 149 -11.10 -22.68 0.78
N GLY A 150 -10.89 -21.56 0.09
CA GLY A 150 -9.57 -21.15 -0.38
C GLY A 150 -9.16 -21.83 -1.69
N HIS A 151 -7.93 -21.54 -2.08
CA HIS A 151 -7.28 -22.20 -3.22
C HIS A 151 -6.44 -23.38 -2.72
N ASP A 152 -5.96 -24.21 -3.62
CA ASP A 152 -4.93 -25.22 -3.34
C ASP A 152 -3.57 -24.54 -3.08
N ARG A 153 -3.50 -23.83 -1.95
CA ARG A 153 -2.34 -22.99 -1.57
C ARG A 153 -1.25 -23.81 -0.93
N GLU A 154 -1.60 -24.93 -0.31
CA GLU A 154 -0.65 -25.79 0.37
C GLU A 154 0.37 -26.37 -0.62
N ARG A 155 -0.06 -26.79 -1.82
CA ARG A 155 0.83 -27.29 -2.86
C ARG A 155 1.84 -26.25 -3.34
N SER A 156 1.40 -25.01 -3.51
CA SER A 156 2.29 -23.94 -3.97
C SER A 156 3.33 -23.59 -2.91
N LEU A 157 2.93 -23.56 -1.64
CA LEU A 157 3.87 -23.31 -0.53
C LEU A 157 4.82 -24.49 -0.31
N GLU A 158 4.39 -25.73 -0.56
CA GLU A 158 5.26 -26.87 -0.49
C GLU A 158 6.38 -26.82 -1.54
N ALA A 159 6.10 -26.29 -2.73
CA ALA A 159 7.14 -26.05 -3.73
C ALA A 159 8.15 -25.00 -3.27
N GLU A 160 7.74 -23.99 -2.52
CA GLU A 160 8.63 -22.96 -1.95
C GLU A 160 9.46 -23.46 -0.77
N ARG A 161 9.04 -24.49 -0.06
CA ARG A 161 9.79 -25.10 1.06
C ARG A 161 11.23 -25.46 0.69
N LYS A 162 11.48 -25.83 -0.56
CA LYS A 162 12.82 -26.18 -1.05
C LYS A 162 13.79 -25.00 -1.03
N SER A 163 13.31 -23.79 -0.88
CA SER A 163 14.10 -22.55 -0.81
C SER A 163 14.34 -22.05 0.61
N TRP A 164 13.88 -22.76 1.64
CA TRP A 164 14.05 -22.34 3.03
C TRP A 164 15.53 -22.39 3.44
N LYS A 165 15.91 -21.39 4.23
CA LYS A 165 17.24 -21.31 4.80
C LYS A 165 17.41 -22.33 5.93
N PRO A 166 18.65 -22.74 6.23
CA PRO A 166 18.91 -23.72 7.29
C PRO A 166 18.36 -23.35 8.67
N ASP A 167 18.32 -22.06 9.02
CA ASP A 167 17.76 -21.54 10.27
C ASP A 167 16.23 -21.61 10.31
N GLU A 168 15.58 -21.55 9.16
CA GLU A 168 14.13 -21.74 9.00
C GLU A 168 13.78 -23.24 9.06
N GLU A 169 14.56 -24.05 8.34
CA GLU A 169 14.32 -25.48 8.24
C GLU A 169 14.60 -26.23 9.55
N ASN A 170 15.64 -25.84 10.27
CA ASN A 170 16.06 -26.47 11.52
C ASN A 170 15.56 -25.76 12.78
N HIS A 171 14.63 -24.81 12.66
CA HIS A 171 14.11 -24.07 13.81
C HIS A 171 13.41 -24.99 14.80
N PRO A 172 13.76 -24.97 16.10
CA PRO A 172 13.30 -25.96 17.10
C PRO A 172 11.77 -25.94 17.29
N ALA A 173 11.11 -24.80 17.13
CA ALA A 173 9.67 -24.68 17.28
C ALA A 173 8.86 -25.02 16.02
N ARG A 174 9.49 -25.14 14.85
CA ARG A 174 8.79 -25.25 13.57
C ARG A 174 7.80 -26.41 13.53
N GLU A 175 8.28 -27.62 13.84
CA GLU A 175 7.48 -28.84 13.72
C GLU A 175 6.24 -28.79 14.63
N ALA A 176 6.45 -28.41 15.89
CA ALA A 176 5.36 -28.28 16.86
C ALA A 176 4.32 -27.23 16.44
N LEU A 177 4.77 -26.08 15.93
CA LEU A 177 3.88 -25.02 15.45
C LEU A 177 3.10 -25.44 14.20
N MET A 178 3.75 -26.14 13.26
CA MET A 178 3.09 -26.68 12.06
C MET A 178 2.06 -27.75 12.42
N GLN A 179 2.39 -28.65 13.35
CA GLN A 179 1.45 -29.65 13.81
C GLN A 179 0.24 -29.04 14.50
N LYS A 180 0.43 -27.96 15.29
CA LYS A 180 -0.63 -27.30 16.04
C LYS A 180 -1.51 -26.40 15.17
N TYR A 181 -0.90 -25.57 14.33
CA TYR A 181 -1.58 -24.48 13.62
C TYR A 181 -1.79 -24.73 12.12
N GLY A 182 -1.25 -25.82 11.60
CA GLY A 182 -1.30 -26.15 10.18
C GLY A 182 -0.19 -25.52 9.35
N TRP A 183 0.06 -26.17 8.23
CA TRP A 183 1.13 -25.84 7.30
C TRP A 183 1.00 -24.43 6.70
N LEU A 184 -0.19 -24.08 6.18
CA LEU A 184 -0.39 -22.88 5.37
C LEU A 184 -0.04 -21.59 6.10
N GLY A 185 -0.55 -21.41 7.33
CA GLY A 185 -0.30 -20.18 8.09
C GLY A 185 1.16 -20.02 8.51
N VAL A 186 1.78 -21.10 9.00
CA VAL A 186 3.17 -21.08 9.45
C VAL A 186 4.12 -20.87 8.28
N SER A 187 3.91 -21.60 7.17
CA SER A 187 4.77 -21.48 5.97
C SER A 187 4.63 -20.13 5.29
N THR A 188 3.42 -19.56 5.22
CA THR A 188 3.22 -18.21 4.73
C THR A 188 4.01 -17.20 5.56
N GLY A 189 3.97 -17.30 6.89
CA GLY A 189 4.73 -16.42 7.75
C GLY A 189 6.25 -16.55 7.58
N ILE A 190 6.75 -17.78 7.42
CA ILE A 190 8.18 -18.03 7.13
C ILE A 190 8.58 -17.38 5.80
N LYS A 191 7.75 -17.50 4.76
CA LYS A 191 8.01 -16.89 3.46
C LYS A 191 8.28 -15.38 3.56
N TYR A 192 7.51 -14.67 4.37
CA TYR A 192 7.63 -13.22 4.52
C TYR A 192 8.72 -12.81 5.53
N ARG A 193 8.87 -13.53 6.64
CA ARG A 193 9.69 -13.13 7.79
C ARG A 193 10.85 -14.06 8.13
N GLY A 194 11.02 -15.14 7.37
CA GLY A 194 12.04 -16.15 7.67
C GLY A 194 11.86 -16.77 9.07
N ALA A 195 12.96 -17.21 9.68
CA ALA A 195 12.98 -17.79 11.03
C ALA A 195 12.40 -16.85 12.12
N HIS A 196 12.43 -15.52 11.89
CA HIS A 196 11.81 -14.55 12.82
C HIS A 196 10.33 -14.81 13.05
N HIS A 197 9.60 -15.28 12.03
CA HIS A 197 8.18 -15.65 12.18
C HIS A 197 7.97 -16.74 13.20
N LEU A 198 8.81 -17.75 13.21
CA LEU A 198 8.72 -18.88 14.16
C LEU A 198 8.95 -18.41 15.60
N ASN A 199 9.94 -17.53 15.82
CA ASN A 199 10.18 -16.93 17.13
C ASN A 199 8.98 -16.09 17.60
N LEU A 200 8.42 -15.27 16.71
CA LEU A 200 7.26 -14.43 17.00
C LEU A 200 6.03 -15.27 17.35
N LEU A 201 5.76 -16.32 16.56
CA LEU A 201 4.63 -17.21 16.79
C LEU A 201 4.79 -17.99 18.09
N ALA A 202 6.00 -18.53 18.38
CA ALA A 202 6.30 -19.22 19.63
C ALA A 202 6.14 -18.31 20.85
N HIS A 203 6.55 -17.06 20.75
CA HIS A 203 6.35 -16.06 21.80
C HIS A 203 4.86 -15.78 22.04
N ARG A 204 4.07 -15.59 20.99
CA ARG A 204 2.62 -15.38 21.09
C ARG A 204 1.89 -16.60 21.65
N GLU A 205 2.31 -17.79 21.23
CA GLU A 205 1.84 -19.07 21.77
C GLU A 205 2.00 -19.14 23.28
N ALA A 206 3.16 -18.72 23.79
CA ALA A 206 3.45 -18.74 25.22
C ALA A 206 2.63 -17.70 26.01
N LEU A 207 2.16 -16.63 25.37
CA LEU A 207 1.28 -15.64 26.00
C LEU A 207 -0.18 -16.10 26.02
N ASP A 208 -0.71 -16.51 24.88
CA ASP A 208 -2.08 -17.01 24.71
C ASP A 208 -2.19 -17.81 23.39
N SER A 209 -2.36 -19.11 23.54
CA SER A 209 -2.35 -20.00 22.37
C SER A 209 -3.60 -19.88 21.48
N GLU A 210 -4.74 -19.51 22.06
CA GLU A 210 -5.97 -19.29 21.30
C GLU A 210 -5.83 -18.03 20.45
N TRP A 211 -5.39 -16.92 21.05
CA TRP A 211 -5.13 -15.69 20.32
C TRP A 211 -4.05 -15.87 19.24
N ALA A 212 -2.96 -16.58 19.54
CA ALA A 212 -1.90 -16.86 18.58
C ALA A 212 -2.45 -17.61 17.35
N GLY A 213 -3.32 -18.60 17.57
CA GLY A 213 -3.98 -19.35 16.51
C GLY A 213 -4.93 -18.49 15.67
N LEU A 214 -5.77 -17.68 16.30
CA LEU A 214 -6.69 -16.77 15.61
C LEU A 214 -5.93 -15.72 14.79
N TRP A 215 -4.87 -15.13 15.34
CA TRP A 215 -4.03 -14.18 14.64
C TRP A 215 -3.33 -14.80 13.44
N LEU A 216 -2.72 -15.99 13.59
CA LEU A 216 -2.05 -16.69 12.51
C LEU A 216 -3.03 -17.04 11.39
N LYS A 217 -4.19 -17.57 11.76
CA LYS A 217 -5.25 -17.95 10.81
C LYS A 217 -5.75 -16.72 10.03
N PHE A 218 -6.04 -15.63 10.72
CA PHE A 218 -6.52 -14.42 10.06
C PHE A 218 -5.41 -13.81 9.17
N THR A 219 -4.25 -13.51 9.74
CA THR A 219 -3.21 -12.74 9.07
C THR A 219 -2.54 -13.54 7.95
N TYR A 220 -1.91 -14.66 8.28
CA TYR A 220 -1.08 -15.39 7.31
C TYR A 220 -1.85 -16.42 6.51
N GLN A 221 -2.71 -17.21 7.16
CA GLN A 221 -3.45 -18.25 6.46
C GLN A 221 -4.55 -17.70 5.53
N ASN A 222 -5.18 -16.57 5.89
CA ASN A 222 -6.30 -16.04 5.11
C ASN A 222 -5.97 -14.73 4.38
N MET A 223 -5.30 -13.77 5.01
CA MET A 223 -5.05 -12.48 4.35
C MET A 223 -3.80 -12.49 3.47
N TYR A 224 -2.66 -12.94 3.99
CA TYR A 224 -1.41 -12.96 3.22
C TYR A 224 -1.38 -14.03 2.12
N SER A 225 -2.11 -15.14 2.28
CA SER A 225 -2.17 -16.21 1.29
C SER A 225 -3.31 -16.06 0.27
N ARG A 226 -3.92 -14.88 0.12
CA ARG A 226 -5.00 -14.65 -0.87
C ARG A 226 -4.48 -14.61 -2.32
N TRP A 227 -3.21 -14.20 -2.52
CA TRP A 227 -2.51 -14.17 -3.82
C TRP A 227 -3.18 -13.34 -4.92
N VAL A 228 -4.02 -12.40 -4.55
CA VAL A 228 -4.56 -11.40 -5.47
C VAL A 228 -3.47 -10.42 -5.86
N LEU A 229 -2.69 -9.96 -4.87
CA LEU A 229 -1.46 -9.22 -5.10
C LEU A 229 -0.27 -10.18 -5.04
N ASP A 230 0.72 -9.97 -5.89
CA ASP A 230 2.02 -10.62 -5.73
C ASP A 230 2.68 -10.18 -4.41
N ASP A 231 3.63 -10.97 -3.93
CA ASP A 231 4.21 -10.78 -2.59
C ASP A 231 4.90 -9.43 -2.43
N LYS A 232 5.61 -8.97 -3.46
CA LYS A 232 6.31 -7.66 -3.41
C LYS A 232 5.31 -6.51 -3.36
N THR A 233 4.30 -6.53 -4.22
CA THR A 233 3.24 -5.52 -4.22
C THR A 233 2.52 -5.49 -2.88
N ARG A 234 2.20 -6.65 -2.31
CA ARG A 234 1.55 -6.77 -0.99
C ARG A 234 2.38 -6.09 0.10
N VAL A 235 3.65 -6.44 0.22
CA VAL A 235 4.52 -5.91 1.28
C VAL A 235 4.79 -4.42 1.09
N ILE A 236 4.94 -3.95 -0.15
CA ILE A 236 5.13 -2.51 -0.41
C ILE A 236 3.88 -1.69 -0.03
N CYS A 237 2.67 -2.24 -0.25
CA CYS A 237 1.41 -1.65 0.23
C CYS A 237 1.40 -1.61 1.77
N THR A 238 1.77 -2.71 2.44
CA THR A 238 1.83 -2.78 3.91
C THR A 238 2.80 -1.75 4.50
N VAL A 239 3.98 -1.56 3.90
CA VAL A 239 4.92 -0.48 4.28
C VAL A 239 4.24 0.89 4.15
N GLY A 240 3.50 1.11 3.07
CA GLY A 240 2.73 2.33 2.84
C GLY A 240 1.67 2.57 3.91
N ASP A 241 0.91 1.54 4.25
CA ASP A 241 -0.18 1.59 5.23
C ASP A 241 0.36 1.95 6.62
N THR A 242 1.42 1.27 7.07
CA THR A 242 2.04 1.50 8.37
C THR A 242 2.68 2.89 8.47
N PHE A 243 3.31 3.38 7.42
CA PHE A 243 3.78 4.76 7.36
C PHE A 243 2.64 5.77 7.44
N ALA A 244 1.54 5.53 6.72
CA ALA A 244 0.41 6.46 6.67
C ALA A 244 -0.29 6.59 8.03
N VAL A 245 -0.48 5.49 8.77
CA VAL A 245 -1.04 5.54 10.14
C VAL A 245 -0.02 6.03 11.16
N GLY A 246 1.29 5.98 10.88
CA GLY A 246 2.36 6.40 11.80
C GLY A 246 2.77 5.29 12.77
N ASP A 247 2.49 4.03 12.45
CA ASP A 247 3.00 2.89 13.21
C ASP A 247 4.40 2.52 12.73
N PHE A 248 5.40 3.24 13.25
CA PHE A 248 6.79 3.07 12.85
C PHE A 248 7.42 1.79 13.41
N VAL A 249 6.82 1.16 14.41
CA VAL A 249 7.26 -0.15 14.93
C VAL A 249 6.92 -1.23 13.92
N GLN A 250 5.67 -1.27 13.44
CA GLN A 250 5.27 -2.20 12.40
C GLN A 250 5.95 -1.88 11.05
N ALA A 251 6.12 -0.60 10.72
CA ALA A 251 6.86 -0.19 9.52
C ALA A 251 8.29 -0.74 9.51
N HIS A 252 8.98 -0.74 10.66
CA HIS A 252 10.31 -1.34 10.80
C HIS A 252 10.30 -2.82 10.36
N ASP A 253 9.36 -3.60 10.88
CA ASP A 253 9.25 -5.03 10.57
C ASP A 253 8.95 -5.27 9.09
N HIS A 254 8.02 -4.48 8.51
CA HIS A 254 7.63 -4.63 7.11
C HIS A 254 8.70 -4.14 6.13
N ILE A 255 9.56 -3.21 6.52
CA ILE A 255 10.75 -2.86 5.73
C ILE A 255 11.72 -4.05 5.70
N ILE A 256 11.91 -4.75 6.82
CA ILE A 256 12.74 -5.95 6.88
C ILE A 256 12.14 -7.06 5.98
N GLU A 257 10.82 -7.26 6.01
CA GLU A 257 10.12 -8.17 5.09
C GLU A 257 10.35 -7.77 3.63
N ALA A 258 10.19 -6.48 3.30
CA ALA A 258 10.41 -5.97 1.95
C ALA A 258 11.84 -6.28 1.45
N LEU A 259 12.83 -6.01 2.28
CA LEU A 259 14.24 -6.30 1.96
C LEU A 259 14.49 -7.81 1.85
N HIS A 260 13.85 -8.64 2.68
CA HIS A 260 13.94 -10.10 2.61
C HIS A 260 13.37 -10.65 1.29
N LEU A 261 12.27 -10.09 0.80
CA LEU A 261 11.68 -10.43 -0.51
C LEU A 261 12.41 -9.82 -1.71
N GLY A 262 13.54 -9.12 -1.47
CA GLY A 262 14.36 -8.52 -2.52
C GLY A 262 13.76 -7.26 -3.12
N ILE A 263 12.90 -6.53 -2.38
CA ILE A 263 12.49 -5.17 -2.75
C ILE A 263 13.69 -4.25 -2.52
N ALA A 264 14.01 -3.44 -3.52
CA ALA A 264 15.18 -2.57 -3.41
C ALA A 264 14.92 -1.41 -2.43
N PRO A 265 15.94 -0.96 -1.66
CA PRO A 265 15.82 0.19 -0.77
C PRO A 265 15.25 1.44 -1.46
N ARG A 266 15.56 1.60 -2.74
CA ARG A 266 15.05 2.70 -3.56
C ARG A 266 13.54 2.64 -3.78
N GLU A 267 12.95 1.45 -3.96
CA GLU A 267 11.51 1.25 -4.10
C GLU A 267 10.80 1.64 -2.78
N ILE A 268 11.37 1.24 -1.64
CA ILE A 268 10.84 1.61 -0.31
C ILE A 268 10.94 3.13 -0.11
N MET A 269 12.02 3.75 -0.55
CA MET A 269 12.17 5.21 -0.50
C MET A 269 11.08 5.95 -1.30
N GLU A 270 10.61 5.38 -2.41
CA GLU A 270 9.48 5.98 -3.14
C GLU A 270 8.17 5.93 -2.36
N VAL A 271 7.94 4.86 -1.57
CA VAL A 271 6.80 4.83 -0.64
C VAL A 271 6.88 5.96 0.40
N VAL A 272 8.09 6.25 0.92
CA VAL A 272 8.30 7.40 1.82
C VAL A 272 7.92 8.72 1.13
N PHE A 273 8.25 8.88 -0.15
CA PHE A 273 7.89 10.10 -0.88
C PHE A 273 6.39 10.26 -1.09
N LEU A 274 5.63 9.17 -1.23
CA LEU A 274 4.17 9.23 -1.31
C LEU A 274 3.51 9.73 -0.01
N ILE A 275 4.23 9.69 1.12
CA ILE A 275 3.73 10.22 2.40
C ILE A 275 3.71 11.76 2.40
N GLY A 276 4.74 12.40 1.83
CA GLY A 276 4.94 13.85 1.97
C GLY A 276 3.75 14.71 1.57
N PRO A 277 3.21 14.58 0.35
CA PRO A 277 2.15 15.44 -0.15
C PRO A 277 0.81 15.30 0.60
N TYR A 278 0.52 14.13 1.15
CA TYR A 278 -0.80 13.81 1.71
C TYR A 278 -0.82 13.73 3.23
N PHE A 279 0.30 13.36 3.85
CA PHE A 279 0.37 13.09 5.30
C PHE A 279 1.37 14.00 6.02
N GLY A 280 2.06 14.86 5.27
CA GLY A 280 2.92 15.91 5.78
C GLY A 280 4.38 15.51 5.99
N SER A 281 5.25 16.54 5.97
CA SER A 281 6.71 16.40 6.08
C SER A 281 7.18 15.73 7.38
N PRO A 282 6.57 15.95 8.55
CA PRO A 282 7.02 15.27 9.77
C PRO A 282 6.88 13.76 9.70
N LYS A 283 5.76 13.25 9.13
CA LYS A 283 5.54 11.82 8.96
C LYS A 283 6.48 11.23 7.90
N MET A 284 6.71 11.95 6.81
CA MET A 284 7.70 11.56 5.81
C MET A 284 9.12 11.46 6.42
N ALA A 285 9.53 12.44 7.23
CA ALA A 285 10.82 12.42 7.90
C ALA A 285 10.97 11.26 8.88
N ALA A 286 9.92 10.95 9.65
CA ALA A 286 9.91 9.80 10.56
C ALA A 286 10.00 8.47 9.79
N SER A 287 9.28 8.32 8.67
CA SER A 287 9.37 7.15 7.79
C SER A 287 10.78 6.97 7.22
N LEU A 288 11.40 8.07 6.77
CA LEU A 288 12.79 8.06 6.29
C LEU A 288 13.76 7.59 7.37
N LYS A 289 13.61 8.10 8.60
CA LYS A 289 14.46 7.72 9.73
C LYS A 289 14.41 6.23 10.04
N VAL A 290 13.24 5.59 9.90
CA VAL A 290 13.11 4.13 10.08
C VAL A 290 13.90 3.40 8.99
N LEU A 291 13.72 3.77 7.72
CA LEU A 291 14.42 3.17 6.60
C LEU A 291 15.95 3.33 6.73
N GLU A 292 16.43 4.54 7.01
CA GLU A 292 17.84 4.85 7.22
C GLU A 292 18.42 4.04 8.39
N GLY A 293 17.69 3.92 9.49
CA GLY A 293 18.11 3.15 10.66
C GLY A 293 18.32 1.66 10.37
N ILE A 294 17.46 1.05 9.56
CA ILE A 294 17.59 -0.34 9.13
C ILE A 294 18.78 -0.50 8.18
N LEU A 295 18.86 0.33 7.15
CA LEU A 295 19.92 0.25 6.13
C LEU A 295 21.28 0.62 6.71
N GLY A 296 21.33 1.55 7.68
CA GLY A 296 22.56 1.92 8.38
C GLY A 296 23.18 0.74 9.13
N LYS A 297 22.36 -0.05 9.84
CA LYS A 297 22.82 -1.28 10.50
C LYS A 297 23.35 -2.34 9.53
N GLN A 298 22.91 -2.30 8.29
CA GLN A 298 23.31 -3.23 7.22
C GLN A 298 24.43 -2.68 6.31
N GLY A 299 24.87 -1.42 6.51
CA GLY A 299 25.84 -0.75 5.64
C GLY A 299 25.32 -0.45 4.22
N ARG A 300 23.99 -0.36 4.03
CA ARG A 300 23.30 -0.32 2.74
C ARG A 300 22.65 1.03 2.41
N VAL A 301 22.89 2.09 3.17
CA VAL A 301 22.25 3.39 2.95
C VAL A 301 22.52 3.94 1.52
N ALA A 302 23.69 3.66 0.95
CA ALA A 302 24.02 4.07 -0.40
C ALA A 302 23.08 3.49 -1.49
N GLU A 303 22.39 2.39 -1.20
CA GLU A 303 21.44 1.75 -2.13
C GLU A 303 20.14 2.55 -2.30
N ILE A 304 19.85 3.49 -1.41
CA ILE A 304 18.76 4.45 -1.62
C ILE A 304 19.00 5.25 -2.91
N GLY A 305 20.25 5.67 -3.14
CA GLY A 305 20.72 6.31 -4.37
C GLY A 305 19.94 7.58 -4.77
N ASN A 306 20.44 8.30 -5.73
CA ASN A 306 19.69 9.33 -6.44
C ASN A 306 18.83 8.66 -7.54
N PRO A 307 17.61 9.17 -7.80
CA PRO A 307 16.82 8.67 -8.91
C PRO A 307 17.61 8.85 -10.22
N PRO A 308 17.43 7.94 -11.20
CA PRO A 308 17.96 8.21 -12.53
C PRO A 308 17.37 9.53 -13.04
N PRO A 309 18.15 10.29 -13.84
CA PRO A 309 17.64 11.53 -14.43
C PRO A 309 16.37 11.24 -15.23
N VAL A 310 15.37 12.08 -15.05
CA VAL A 310 14.12 12.00 -15.82
C VAL A 310 14.50 12.28 -17.28
N LYS A 311 14.30 11.27 -18.15
CA LYS A 311 14.46 11.42 -19.60
C LYS A 311 13.28 12.15 -20.20
#